data_971657f623ff677e49b9b8f2fda6cf8a
#
_entry.id   971657f623ff677e49b9b8f2fda6cf8a
#
_cell.length_a   1.000
_cell.length_b   1.000
_cell.length_c   1.000
_cell.angle_alpha   90.00
_cell.angle_beta   90.00
_cell.angle_gamma   90.00
#
_symmetry.space_group_name_H-M   'P 1'
#
loop_
_entity.id
_entity.type
_entity.pdbx_description
1 polymer ?
#
loop_
_entity_poly.entity_id
_entity_poly.type
_entity_poly.pdbx_seq_one_letter_code
_entity_poly.pdbx_strand_id
1 'polypeptide(L)'
;YTRPGELYNRSLLMQTIRTLGSMGHFNPEAVMPDIKPVSNELVNVNWPLEEQASDQFNIAGGWGSGTFVGSVGITLNNLSIKNTFKKGAWRPYPMGQNQRLSLSAQTNGTYYKAFAFSFTDPWMGGKKPNSFTLSAHFSEQNNAYYVWQSATQYFRTYGVAAGLGKRLNWPDPYFTFYAEANYERYNLKNWTGFVVENGNSNLLSLKLVLARNSVDQPIYPRRGSEFSASVQATLPYSLWDGKDYSDQSMSDQDRYRWVEFHKWQFKAQWFQGFLRNSNLVLMLKAEMGYLGSYNKNKVSPFQRFEVGGDGMSGYNIYGIDIIAMRGYEDGALDPSSYYSRGYNKYTAELRYPIILKPSSQIYVLGFLEGGNAFDSWKKFSPFRI
;
A
#
# COMPACT_ATOMS: atom_id res chain seq x y z
N TYR A 1 -10.41 16.64 -16.89
CA TYR A 1 -9.81 17.96 -16.68
C TYR A 1 -10.22 18.96 -17.77
N THR A 2 -10.60 18.50 -18.96
CA THR A 2 -11.15 19.33 -20.01
C THR A 2 -12.68 19.46 -19.82
N ARG A 3 -13.22 20.67 -19.90
CA ARG A 3 -14.66 20.94 -19.79
C ARG A 3 -15.15 21.67 -21.02
N PRO A 4 -16.40 21.40 -21.45
CA PRO A 4 -17.02 22.17 -22.52
C PRO A 4 -17.07 23.66 -22.17
N GLY A 5 -16.72 24.53 -23.14
CA GLY A 5 -16.74 25.99 -22.96
C GLY A 5 -15.48 26.58 -22.33
N GLU A 6 -14.48 25.78 -21.94
CA GLU A 6 -13.18 26.27 -21.47
C GLU A 6 -12.18 26.42 -22.63
N LEU A 7 -11.16 27.25 -22.42
CA LEU A 7 -10.06 27.41 -23.37
C LEU A 7 -9.34 26.08 -23.59
N TYR A 8 -9.07 25.76 -24.85
CA TYR A 8 -8.29 24.58 -25.21
C TYR A 8 -6.91 24.63 -24.56
N ASN A 9 -6.57 23.61 -23.82
CA ASN A 9 -5.29 23.47 -23.14
C ASN A 9 -4.74 22.05 -23.34
N ARG A 10 -3.63 21.96 -24.09
CA ARG A 10 -2.97 20.68 -24.39
C ARG A 10 -2.49 19.95 -23.12
N SER A 11 -2.04 20.68 -22.11
CA SER A 11 -1.60 20.08 -20.83
C SER A 11 -2.75 19.39 -20.11
N LEU A 12 -3.93 20.04 -20.03
CA LEU A 12 -5.15 19.46 -19.43
C LEU A 12 -5.66 18.27 -20.24
N LEU A 13 -5.54 18.34 -21.59
CA LEU A 13 -5.89 17.22 -22.46
C LEU A 13 -5.00 15.99 -22.18
N MET A 14 -3.68 16.17 -22.13
CA MET A 14 -2.74 15.10 -21.80
C MET A 14 -2.98 14.54 -20.39
N GLN A 15 -3.37 15.38 -19.43
CA GLN A 15 -3.74 14.94 -18.10
C GLN A 15 -5.04 14.11 -18.12
N THR A 16 -6.02 14.47 -18.97
CA THR A 16 -7.24 13.69 -19.16
C THR A 16 -6.95 12.33 -19.77
N ILE A 17 -6.12 12.26 -20.83
CA ILE A 17 -5.67 10.99 -21.44
C ILE A 17 -5.04 10.09 -20.37
N ARG A 18 -4.09 10.63 -19.60
CA ARG A 18 -3.40 9.87 -18.54
C ARG A 18 -4.38 9.36 -17.49
N THR A 19 -5.33 10.19 -17.06
CA THR A 19 -6.31 9.81 -16.06
C THR A 19 -7.25 8.72 -16.56
N LEU A 20 -7.78 8.84 -17.77
CA LEU A 20 -8.63 7.83 -18.39
C LEU A 20 -7.88 6.50 -18.58
N GLY A 21 -6.65 6.54 -19.06
CA GLY A 21 -5.81 5.35 -19.22
C GLY A 21 -5.46 4.68 -17.89
N SER A 22 -5.30 5.45 -16.81
CA SER A 22 -4.98 4.92 -15.48
C SER A 22 -6.20 4.35 -14.73
N MET A 23 -7.43 4.64 -15.17
CA MET A 23 -8.64 4.09 -14.55
C MET A 23 -8.82 2.59 -14.75
N GLY A 24 -8.18 2.01 -15.78
CA GLY A 24 -8.28 0.58 -16.08
C GLY A 24 -9.62 0.13 -16.66
N HIS A 25 -10.58 1.05 -16.92
CA HIS A 25 -11.89 0.74 -17.48
C HIS A 25 -11.94 0.88 -18.99
N PHE A 26 -10.95 1.56 -19.55
CA PHE A 26 -10.88 1.84 -20.97
C PHE A 26 -9.61 1.26 -21.57
N ASN A 27 -9.69 0.81 -22.80
CA ASN A 27 -8.53 0.40 -23.56
C ASN A 27 -7.58 1.61 -23.72
N PRO A 28 -6.37 1.60 -23.11
CA PRO A 28 -5.47 2.74 -23.13
C PRO A 28 -5.05 3.17 -24.56
N GLU A 29 -5.08 2.26 -25.52
CA GLU A 29 -4.77 2.55 -26.92
C GLU A 29 -5.88 3.34 -27.62
N ALA A 30 -7.13 3.13 -27.18
CA ALA A 30 -8.31 3.83 -27.72
C ALA A 30 -8.52 5.20 -27.08
N VAL A 31 -7.84 5.54 -25.97
CA VAL A 31 -7.97 6.83 -25.28
C VAL A 31 -7.17 7.91 -26.03
N MET A 32 -7.51 8.15 -27.29
CA MET A 32 -6.94 9.23 -28.10
C MET A 32 -8.07 10.19 -28.48
N PRO A 33 -8.02 11.48 -28.06
CA PRO A 33 -9.06 12.44 -28.43
C PRO A 33 -8.96 12.80 -29.93
N ASP A 34 -10.09 12.80 -30.59
CA ASP A 34 -10.25 13.34 -31.93
C ASP A 34 -10.58 14.83 -31.84
N ILE A 35 -9.65 15.68 -32.31
CA ILE A 35 -9.73 17.13 -32.19
C ILE A 35 -10.11 17.68 -33.55
N LYS A 36 -11.32 18.21 -33.67
CA LYS A 36 -11.84 18.80 -34.91
C LYS A 36 -12.05 20.30 -34.75
N PRO A 37 -11.33 21.14 -35.48
CA PRO A 37 -11.64 22.57 -35.54
C PRO A 37 -13.01 22.78 -36.19
N VAL A 38 -13.87 23.54 -35.55
CA VAL A 38 -15.20 23.89 -36.02
C VAL A 38 -15.18 25.30 -36.63
N SER A 39 -14.40 26.18 -36.06
CA SER A 39 -14.14 27.54 -36.55
C SER A 39 -12.74 27.99 -36.17
N ASN A 40 -12.36 29.23 -36.53
CA ASN A 40 -11.04 29.78 -36.13
C ASN A 40 -10.86 29.90 -34.61
N GLU A 41 -11.93 29.86 -33.83
CA GLU A 41 -11.91 30.06 -32.37
C GLU A 41 -12.43 28.84 -31.59
N LEU A 42 -13.04 27.83 -32.25
CA LEU A 42 -13.68 26.71 -31.60
C LEU A 42 -13.15 25.38 -32.08
N VAL A 43 -12.90 24.48 -31.14
CA VAL A 43 -12.53 23.09 -31.40
C VAL A 43 -13.45 22.13 -30.67
N ASN A 44 -13.91 21.09 -31.36
CA ASN A 44 -14.57 19.96 -30.74
C ASN A 44 -13.54 18.90 -30.37
N VAL A 45 -13.61 18.44 -29.13
CA VAL A 45 -12.76 17.34 -28.62
C VAL A 45 -13.67 16.15 -28.36
N ASN A 46 -13.63 15.15 -29.25
CA ASN A 46 -14.36 13.90 -29.09
C ASN A 46 -13.48 12.85 -28.44
N TRP A 47 -14.03 12.14 -27.48
CA TRP A 47 -13.35 11.06 -26.76
C TRP A 47 -13.96 9.72 -27.20
N PRO A 48 -13.39 9.03 -28.20
CA PRO A 48 -13.77 7.65 -28.47
C PRO A 48 -13.20 6.78 -27.33
N LEU A 49 -14.09 6.20 -26.51
CA LEU A 49 -13.70 5.36 -25.40
C LEU A 49 -14.19 3.94 -25.67
N GLU A 50 -13.30 2.99 -25.63
CA GLU A 50 -13.57 1.57 -25.71
C GLU A 50 -13.51 0.98 -24.29
N GLU A 51 -14.62 0.48 -23.79
CA GLU A 51 -14.68 -0.14 -22.47
C GLU A 51 -13.99 -1.51 -22.47
N GLN A 52 -13.21 -1.79 -21.43
CA GLN A 52 -12.61 -3.10 -21.21
C GLN A 52 -12.97 -3.66 -19.83
N ALA A 53 -12.96 -4.98 -19.73
CA ALA A 53 -13.14 -5.65 -18.44
C ALA A 53 -11.95 -5.28 -17.51
N SER A 54 -12.26 -4.68 -16.38
CA SER A 54 -11.26 -4.24 -15.39
C SER A 54 -11.28 -5.10 -14.13
N ASP A 55 -12.23 -6.00 -13.99
CA ASP A 55 -12.34 -6.88 -12.85
C ASP A 55 -11.22 -7.90 -12.86
N GLN A 56 -10.73 -8.22 -11.66
CA GLN A 56 -9.62 -9.13 -11.48
C GLN A 56 -10.05 -10.30 -10.61
N PHE A 57 -9.70 -11.47 -11.05
CA PHE A 57 -9.86 -12.69 -10.29
C PHE A 57 -8.51 -13.40 -10.22
N ASN A 58 -7.94 -13.43 -9.02
CA ASN A 58 -6.62 -13.99 -8.76
C ASN A 58 -6.76 -15.26 -7.95
N ILE A 59 -6.25 -16.36 -8.49
CA ILE A 59 -6.12 -17.63 -7.76
C ILE A 59 -4.66 -18.03 -7.82
N ALA A 60 -4.08 -18.30 -6.67
CA ALA A 60 -2.78 -18.93 -6.56
C ALA A 60 -2.90 -20.08 -5.57
N GLY A 61 -2.25 -21.20 -5.86
CA GLY A 61 -2.30 -22.33 -4.96
C GLY A 61 -1.22 -23.35 -5.27
N GLY A 62 -0.81 -24.07 -4.25
CA GLY A 62 0.18 -25.11 -4.33
C GLY A 62 0.08 -26.06 -3.14
N TRP A 63 0.79 -27.16 -3.23
CA TRP A 63 0.93 -28.11 -2.14
C TRP A 63 2.36 -28.04 -1.62
N GLY A 64 2.53 -27.72 -0.34
CA GLY A 64 3.83 -27.62 0.30
C GLY A 64 3.78 -28.00 1.78
N SER A 65 4.84 -28.61 2.29
CA SER A 65 4.96 -29.01 3.71
C SER A 65 3.77 -29.82 4.22
N GLY A 66 3.15 -30.66 3.36
CA GLY A 66 2.00 -31.50 3.72
C GLY A 66 0.66 -30.77 3.84
N THR A 67 0.58 -29.48 3.44
CA THR A 67 -0.63 -28.66 3.50
C THR A 67 -0.89 -27.94 2.18
N PHE A 68 -2.14 -27.54 1.96
CA PHE A 68 -2.50 -26.66 0.86
C PHE A 68 -2.18 -25.22 1.21
N VAL A 69 -1.44 -24.55 0.35
CA VAL A 69 -1.15 -23.12 0.40
C VAL A 69 -1.88 -22.46 -0.74
N GLY A 70 -2.68 -21.46 -0.46
CA GLY A 70 -3.41 -20.80 -1.52
C GLY A 70 -3.93 -19.42 -1.16
N SER A 71 -4.20 -18.65 -2.20
CA SER A 71 -4.88 -17.37 -2.10
C SER A 71 -5.94 -17.23 -3.18
N VAL A 72 -7.04 -16.60 -2.83
CA VAL A 72 -8.12 -16.22 -3.73
C VAL A 72 -8.37 -14.73 -3.54
N GLY A 73 -8.40 -14.00 -4.64
CA GLY A 73 -8.69 -12.57 -4.64
C GLY A 73 -9.72 -12.23 -5.72
N ILE A 74 -10.72 -11.43 -5.36
CA ILE A 74 -11.71 -10.88 -6.28
C ILE A 74 -11.66 -9.37 -6.14
N THR A 75 -11.50 -8.67 -7.25
CA THR A 75 -11.56 -7.21 -7.29
C THR A 75 -12.54 -6.78 -8.37
N LEU A 76 -13.63 -6.14 -7.95
CA LEU A 76 -14.63 -5.52 -8.80
C LEU A 76 -14.31 -4.02 -8.89
N ASN A 77 -14.07 -3.51 -10.08
CA ASN A 77 -13.56 -2.15 -10.26
C ASN A 77 -14.62 -1.11 -10.68
N ASN A 78 -15.84 -1.54 -11.01
CA ASN A 78 -16.90 -0.65 -11.45
C ASN A 78 -18.20 -0.86 -10.66
N LEU A 79 -18.11 -1.23 -9.39
CA LEU A 79 -19.27 -1.43 -8.53
C LEU A 79 -20.07 -0.13 -8.37
N SER A 80 -21.39 -0.26 -8.22
CA SER A 80 -22.28 0.82 -7.89
C SER A 80 -23.25 0.42 -6.78
N ILE A 81 -22.98 0.83 -5.57
CA ILE A 81 -23.90 0.60 -4.44
C ILE A 81 -25.26 1.25 -4.70
N LYS A 82 -25.28 2.44 -5.29
CA LYS A 82 -26.53 3.16 -5.62
C LYS A 82 -27.43 2.40 -6.59
N ASN A 83 -26.87 1.60 -7.46
CA ASN A 83 -27.60 0.84 -8.47
C ASN A 83 -28.03 -0.55 -7.98
N THR A 84 -27.67 -0.95 -6.76
CA THR A 84 -27.96 -2.29 -6.20
C THR A 84 -29.45 -2.64 -6.25
N PHE A 85 -30.33 -1.66 -6.03
CA PHE A 85 -31.75 -1.87 -6.02
C PHE A 85 -32.45 -1.50 -7.35
N LYS A 86 -31.71 -1.16 -8.41
CA LYS A 86 -32.26 -0.84 -9.72
C LYS A 86 -32.41 -2.10 -10.58
N LYS A 87 -33.62 -2.36 -11.09
CA LYS A 87 -33.84 -3.43 -12.06
C LYS A 87 -32.97 -3.21 -13.31
N GLY A 88 -32.33 -4.27 -13.79
CA GLY A 88 -31.49 -4.24 -14.98
C GLY A 88 -30.08 -3.68 -14.79
N ALA A 89 -29.69 -3.27 -13.56
CA ALA A 89 -28.34 -2.81 -13.25
C ALA A 89 -27.35 -3.95 -13.00
N TRP A 90 -27.83 -5.17 -12.79
CA TRP A 90 -27.02 -6.35 -12.54
C TRP A 90 -26.52 -6.98 -13.84
N ARG A 91 -25.21 -6.78 -14.18
CA ARG A 91 -24.55 -7.30 -15.39
C ARG A 91 -23.04 -7.59 -15.20
N PRO A 92 -22.61 -8.59 -14.46
CA PRO A 92 -23.27 -9.53 -13.53
C PRO A 92 -23.55 -8.97 -12.14
N TYR A 93 -23.02 -7.83 -11.77
CA TYR A 93 -23.26 -7.10 -10.52
C TYR A 93 -23.67 -5.64 -10.83
N PRO A 94 -24.18 -4.87 -9.85
CA PRO A 94 -24.57 -3.49 -10.11
C PRO A 94 -23.34 -2.63 -10.42
N MET A 95 -23.28 -2.07 -11.64
CA MET A 95 -22.11 -1.35 -12.18
C MET A 95 -22.42 0.13 -12.42
N GLY A 96 -21.37 0.94 -12.66
CA GLY A 96 -21.46 2.29 -13.23
C GLY A 96 -21.09 3.44 -12.30
N GLN A 97 -20.51 3.21 -11.11
CA GLN A 97 -20.02 4.28 -10.24
C GLN A 97 -18.51 4.25 -9.99
N ASN A 98 -17.77 3.39 -10.68
CA ASN A 98 -16.32 3.26 -10.50
C ASN A 98 -15.90 2.96 -9.04
N GLN A 99 -16.83 2.39 -8.23
CA GLN A 99 -16.48 1.94 -6.89
C GLN A 99 -15.72 0.63 -6.97
N ARG A 100 -14.72 0.49 -6.14
CA ARG A 100 -13.87 -0.70 -6.09
C ARG A 100 -14.18 -1.52 -4.85
N LEU A 101 -14.48 -2.79 -5.05
CA LEU A 101 -14.61 -3.78 -3.99
C LEU A 101 -13.54 -4.84 -4.17
N SER A 102 -12.75 -5.07 -3.14
CA SER A 102 -11.73 -6.10 -3.14
C SER A 102 -11.93 -7.04 -1.95
N LEU A 103 -11.96 -8.33 -2.23
CA LEU A 103 -12.04 -9.40 -1.26
C LEU A 103 -10.85 -10.32 -1.48
N SER A 104 -10.14 -10.68 -0.44
CA SER A 104 -9.06 -11.65 -0.52
C SER A 104 -9.08 -12.60 0.66
N ALA A 105 -8.73 -13.85 0.37
CA ALA A 105 -8.54 -14.89 1.36
C ALA A 105 -7.21 -15.58 1.05
N GLN A 106 -6.42 -15.81 2.07
CA GLN A 106 -5.15 -16.52 1.99
C GLN A 106 -5.08 -17.59 3.06
N THR A 107 -4.53 -18.73 2.73
CA THR A 107 -4.29 -19.80 3.70
C THR A 107 -2.97 -20.51 3.42
N ASN A 108 -2.30 -20.90 4.49
CA ASN A 108 -1.24 -21.89 4.47
C ASN A 108 -1.69 -23.09 5.32
N GLY A 109 -2.73 -23.74 4.82
CA GLY A 109 -3.35 -24.88 5.53
C GLY A 109 -3.89 -24.48 6.90
N THR A 110 -3.37 -25.11 7.94
CA THR A 110 -3.79 -24.88 9.34
C THR A 110 -3.00 -23.79 10.03
N TYR A 111 -1.77 -23.54 9.59
CA TYR A 111 -0.82 -22.68 10.25
C TYR A 111 -1.15 -21.18 10.12
N TYR A 112 -1.64 -20.76 8.95
CA TYR A 112 -1.93 -19.37 8.65
C TYR A 112 -3.23 -19.21 7.87
N LYS A 113 -4.03 -18.23 8.27
CA LYS A 113 -5.27 -17.83 7.59
C LYS A 113 -5.37 -16.32 7.62
N ALA A 114 -5.74 -15.71 6.50
CA ALA A 114 -6.00 -14.28 6.42
C ALA A 114 -7.20 -14.00 5.51
N PHE A 115 -7.99 -13.01 5.88
CA PHE A 115 -9.10 -12.47 5.11
C PHE A 115 -8.97 -10.96 5.08
N ALA A 116 -9.16 -10.36 3.93
CA ALA A 116 -9.20 -8.91 3.81
C ALA A 116 -10.35 -8.47 2.92
N PHE A 117 -10.96 -7.39 3.33
CA PHE A 117 -12.03 -6.67 2.65
C PHE A 117 -11.58 -5.22 2.45
N SER A 118 -11.81 -4.67 1.27
CA SER A 118 -11.60 -3.25 1.01
C SER A 118 -12.65 -2.73 0.04
N PHE A 119 -13.29 -1.64 0.42
CA PHE A 119 -14.21 -0.90 -0.42
C PHE A 119 -13.68 0.53 -0.61
N THR A 120 -13.64 1.00 -1.85
CA THR A 120 -13.19 2.36 -2.18
C THR A 120 -14.19 3.03 -3.11
N ASP A 121 -14.71 4.18 -2.71
CA ASP A 121 -15.44 5.10 -3.56
C ASP A 121 -14.53 6.26 -3.96
N PRO A 122 -14.07 6.36 -5.21
CA PRO A 122 -13.13 7.40 -5.64
C PRO A 122 -13.76 8.77 -5.80
N TRP A 123 -15.11 8.85 -5.82
CA TRP A 123 -15.89 10.07 -6.03
C TRP A 123 -17.03 10.20 -5.01
N MET A 124 -16.72 10.04 -3.74
CA MET A 124 -17.72 10.15 -2.68
C MET A 124 -18.54 11.44 -2.81
N GLY A 125 -19.85 11.28 -2.95
CA GLY A 125 -20.79 12.38 -3.20
C GLY A 125 -20.88 12.85 -4.65
N GLY A 126 -20.12 12.27 -5.60
CA GLY A 126 -20.28 12.44 -7.06
C GLY A 126 -19.88 13.81 -7.64
N LYS A 127 -19.44 14.77 -6.83
CA LYS A 127 -19.15 16.15 -7.28
C LYS A 127 -17.65 16.47 -7.37
N LYS A 128 -16.86 15.89 -6.50
CA LYS A 128 -15.42 16.14 -6.39
C LYS A 128 -14.66 14.83 -6.26
N PRO A 129 -13.40 14.74 -6.72
CA PRO A 129 -12.58 13.54 -6.61
C PRO A 129 -12.06 13.34 -5.16
N ASN A 130 -13.00 13.22 -4.22
CA ASN A 130 -12.73 12.86 -2.85
C ASN A 130 -12.98 11.36 -2.73
N SER A 131 -11.97 10.60 -2.35
CA SER A 131 -12.12 9.16 -2.17
C SER A 131 -12.49 8.84 -0.72
N PHE A 132 -13.31 7.82 -0.56
CA PHE A 132 -13.59 7.17 0.71
C PHE A 132 -13.14 5.72 0.63
N THR A 133 -12.41 5.24 1.61
CA THR A 133 -12.00 3.84 1.71
C THR A 133 -12.43 3.27 3.04
N LEU A 134 -13.03 2.10 3.02
CA LEU A 134 -13.34 1.29 4.19
C LEU A 134 -12.65 -0.05 4.02
N SER A 135 -11.89 -0.48 5.01
CA SER A 135 -11.22 -1.78 4.99
C SER A 135 -11.39 -2.52 6.30
N ALA A 136 -11.39 -3.84 6.21
CA ALA A 136 -11.38 -4.73 7.35
C ALA A 136 -10.49 -5.92 7.05
N HIS A 137 -9.79 -6.42 8.07
CA HIS A 137 -8.95 -7.60 7.91
C HIS A 137 -8.97 -8.47 9.15
N PHE A 138 -8.71 -9.73 8.92
CA PHE A 138 -8.47 -10.74 9.94
C PHE A 138 -7.27 -11.57 9.52
N SER A 139 -6.38 -11.85 10.45
CA SER A 139 -5.34 -12.85 10.26
C SER A 139 -5.14 -13.69 11.51
N GLU A 140 -4.83 -14.95 11.31
CA GLU A 140 -4.45 -15.89 12.36
C GLU A 140 -3.21 -16.64 11.94
N GLN A 141 -2.24 -16.64 12.81
CA GLN A 141 -1.07 -17.52 12.75
C GLN A 141 -1.08 -18.38 14.01
N ASN A 142 -0.82 -19.67 13.86
CA ASN A 142 -0.85 -20.61 14.97
C ASN A 142 0.23 -21.69 14.80
N ASN A 143 0.38 -22.59 15.78
CA ASN A 143 1.37 -23.66 15.77
C ASN A 143 0.84 -25.02 15.33
N ALA A 144 -0.34 -25.09 14.73
CA ALA A 144 -0.90 -26.34 14.22
C ALA A 144 -0.39 -26.65 12.81
N TYR A 145 0.49 -27.60 12.67
CA TYR A 145 1.01 -28.03 11.36
C TYR A 145 0.07 -29.00 10.63
N TYR A 146 -0.76 -29.73 11.37
CA TYR A 146 -1.67 -30.74 10.79
C TYR A 146 -3.13 -30.40 11.08
N VAL A 147 -4.03 -30.79 10.19
CA VAL A 147 -5.47 -30.51 10.27
C VAL A 147 -6.10 -31.07 11.55
N TRP A 148 -5.59 -32.21 12.05
CA TRP A 148 -6.06 -32.86 13.29
C TRP A 148 -5.40 -32.32 14.56
N GLN A 149 -4.43 -31.41 14.44
CA GLN A 149 -3.74 -30.83 15.59
C GLN A 149 -4.49 -29.57 16.07
N SER A 150 -4.85 -29.55 17.34
CA SER A 150 -5.39 -28.34 17.95
C SER A 150 -4.26 -27.32 18.22
N ALA A 151 -4.47 -26.09 17.84
CA ALA A 151 -3.53 -25.01 18.10
C ALA A 151 -3.46 -24.72 19.62
N THR A 152 -2.26 -24.78 20.19
CA THR A 152 -1.98 -24.41 21.58
C THR A 152 -1.46 -22.99 21.68
N GLN A 153 -0.91 -22.46 20.58
CA GLN A 153 -0.37 -21.12 20.46
C GLN A 153 -1.01 -20.43 19.25
N TYR A 154 -1.38 -19.18 19.40
CA TYR A 154 -1.87 -18.40 18.27
C TYR A 154 -1.62 -16.89 18.46
N PHE A 155 -1.53 -16.23 17.33
CA PHE A 155 -1.56 -14.79 17.17
C PHE A 155 -2.66 -14.43 16.18
N ARG A 156 -3.67 -13.68 16.64
CA ARG A 156 -4.81 -13.22 15.85
C ARG A 156 -4.83 -11.70 15.78
N THR A 157 -5.08 -11.18 14.61
CA THR A 157 -5.26 -9.75 14.37
C THR A 157 -6.63 -9.48 13.76
N TYR A 158 -7.34 -8.50 14.28
CA TYR A 158 -8.59 -7.98 13.74
C TYR A 158 -8.39 -6.50 13.51
N GLY A 159 -8.66 -6.02 12.30
CA GLY A 159 -8.51 -4.61 11.99
C GLY A 159 -9.67 -4.06 11.19
N VAL A 160 -9.98 -2.78 11.44
CA VAL A 160 -10.93 -1.99 10.65
C VAL A 160 -10.33 -0.61 10.47
N ALA A 161 -10.37 -0.11 9.23
CA ALA A 161 -9.90 1.23 8.94
C ALA A 161 -10.88 1.98 8.02
N ALA A 162 -10.98 3.28 8.27
CA ALA A 162 -11.76 4.19 7.42
C ALA A 162 -10.88 5.38 7.01
N GLY A 163 -10.83 5.67 5.72
CA GLY A 163 -9.95 6.68 5.17
C GLY A 163 -10.64 7.62 4.20
N LEU A 164 -10.16 8.84 4.15
CA LEU A 164 -10.60 9.90 3.24
C LEU A 164 -9.40 10.41 2.44
N GLY A 165 -9.53 10.41 1.12
CA GLY A 165 -8.52 10.93 0.21
C GLY A 165 -9.01 12.15 -0.54
N LYS A 166 -8.11 13.08 -0.80
CA LYS A 166 -8.38 14.30 -1.55
C LYS A 166 -7.23 14.62 -2.49
N ARG A 167 -7.54 14.94 -3.75
CA ARG A 167 -6.56 15.53 -4.64
C ARG A 167 -6.41 17.00 -4.32
N LEU A 168 -5.17 17.46 -4.23
CA LEU A 168 -4.83 18.84 -3.98
C LEU A 168 -4.62 19.56 -5.33
N ASN A 169 -4.90 20.87 -5.35
CA ASN A 169 -4.63 21.72 -6.52
C ASN A 169 -3.34 22.54 -6.35
N TRP A 170 -2.82 22.60 -5.14
CA TRP A 170 -1.61 23.32 -4.78
C TRP A 170 -0.67 22.36 -4.00
N PRO A 171 0.62 22.38 -4.26
CA PRO A 171 1.39 23.25 -5.19
C PRO A 171 1.22 22.87 -6.67
N ASP A 172 0.83 21.63 -6.99
CA ASP A 172 0.47 21.19 -8.33
C ASP A 172 -0.64 20.09 -8.28
N PRO A 173 -1.30 19.76 -9.41
CA PRO A 173 -2.43 18.82 -9.43
C PRO A 173 -2.04 17.35 -9.27
N TYR A 174 -0.78 17.04 -9.06
CA TYR A 174 -0.29 15.67 -8.84
C TYR A 174 -0.29 15.28 -7.36
N PHE A 175 -0.50 16.24 -6.45
CA PHE A 175 -0.55 15.98 -5.02
C PHE A 175 -1.88 15.36 -4.59
N THR A 176 -1.77 14.38 -3.69
CA THR A 176 -2.90 13.76 -3.01
C THR A 176 -2.64 13.73 -1.51
N PHE A 177 -3.69 13.98 -0.74
CA PHE A 177 -3.66 13.85 0.71
C PHE A 177 -4.65 12.77 1.12
N TYR A 178 -4.24 11.88 2.03
CA TYR A 178 -5.05 10.81 2.56
C TYR A 178 -4.95 10.77 4.08
N ALA A 179 -6.09 10.65 4.75
CA ALA A 179 -6.18 10.50 6.19
C ALA A 179 -7.01 9.26 6.51
N GLU A 180 -6.51 8.40 7.40
CA GLU A 180 -7.13 7.14 7.78
C GLU A 180 -7.11 6.96 9.28
N ALA A 181 -8.27 6.63 9.85
CA ALA A 181 -8.39 6.15 11.22
C ALA A 181 -8.41 4.62 11.18
N ASN A 182 -7.56 4.00 11.98
CA ASN A 182 -7.39 2.56 12.04
C ASN A 182 -7.53 2.07 13.48
N TYR A 183 -8.32 1.02 13.65
CA TYR A 183 -8.41 0.27 14.91
C TYR A 183 -8.01 -1.18 14.67
N GLU A 184 -7.07 -1.67 15.47
CA GLU A 184 -6.62 -3.06 15.46
C GLU A 184 -6.71 -3.67 16.85
N ARG A 185 -7.05 -4.93 16.91
CA ARG A 185 -7.02 -5.75 18.10
C ARG A 185 -6.16 -6.98 17.87
N TYR A 186 -5.16 -7.12 18.69
CA TYR A 186 -4.27 -8.27 18.75
C TYR A 186 -4.74 -9.21 19.86
N ASN A 187 -4.80 -10.50 19.57
CA ASN A 187 -5.13 -11.54 20.56
C ASN A 187 -4.06 -12.63 20.47
N LEU A 188 -3.37 -12.85 21.60
CA LEU A 188 -2.24 -13.77 21.68
C LEU A 188 -2.51 -14.82 22.75
N LYS A 189 -2.06 -16.03 22.46
CA LYS A 189 -2.04 -17.13 23.42
C LYS A 189 -0.73 -17.89 23.28
N ASN A 190 0.08 -17.87 24.35
CA ASN A 190 1.39 -18.53 24.40
C ASN A 190 2.29 -18.24 23.18
N TRP A 191 2.19 -17.03 22.62
CA TRP A 191 2.90 -16.66 21.41
C TRP A 191 4.26 -16.04 21.74
N THR A 192 5.34 -16.74 21.39
CA THR A 192 6.72 -16.35 21.75
C THR A 192 7.38 -15.38 20.78
N GLY A 193 6.69 -14.97 19.71
CA GLY A 193 7.23 -14.06 18.68
C GLY A 193 7.24 -12.58 19.05
N PHE A 194 6.58 -12.20 20.19
CA PHE A 194 6.50 -10.82 20.67
C PHE A 194 6.76 -10.76 22.17
N VAL A 195 7.00 -9.56 22.70
CA VAL A 195 7.15 -9.32 24.13
C VAL A 195 5.88 -9.70 24.91
N VAL A 196 4.70 -9.46 24.30
CA VAL A 196 3.42 -9.91 24.88
C VAL A 196 3.15 -11.32 24.35
N GLU A 197 3.17 -12.30 25.23
CA GLU A 197 2.92 -13.70 24.86
C GLU A 197 1.44 -14.10 25.01
N ASN A 198 0.73 -13.47 25.92
CA ASN A 198 -0.65 -13.79 26.27
C ASN A 198 -1.50 -12.54 26.45
N GLY A 199 -2.74 -12.60 26.01
CA GLY A 199 -3.75 -11.57 26.25
C GLY A 199 -4.17 -10.80 25.01
N ASN A 200 -4.73 -9.61 25.24
CA ASN A 200 -5.27 -8.75 24.19
C ASN A 200 -4.62 -7.38 24.24
N SER A 201 -4.25 -6.86 23.09
CA SER A 201 -3.77 -5.49 22.91
C SER A 201 -4.63 -4.75 21.89
N ASN A 202 -4.90 -3.49 22.12
CA ASN A 202 -5.68 -2.63 21.23
C ASN A 202 -4.78 -1.54 20.67
N LEU A 203 -5.00 -1.18 19.42
CA LEU A 203 -4.31 -0.12 18.73
C LEU A 203 -5.35 0.78 18.06
N LEU A 204 -5.34 2.07 18.40
CA LEU A 204 -6.10 3.10 17.70
C LEU A 204 -5.12 4.12 17.16
N SER A 205 -5.06 4.27 15.84
CA SER A 205 -4.11 5.15 15.18
C SER A 205 -4.75 6.00 14.10
N LEU A 206 -4.16 7.17 13.88
CA LEU A 206 -4.42 8.05 12.74
C LEU A 206 -3.21 7.99 11.82
N LYS A 207 -3.45 7.69 10.53
CA LYS A 207 -2.44 7.71 9.48
C LYS A 207 -2.73 8.86 8.52
N LEU A 208 -1.73 9.68 8.27
CA LEU A 208 -1.77 10.76 7.29
C LEU A 208 -0.74 10.47 6.20
N VAL A 209 -1.12 10.63 4.94
CA VAL A 209 -0.24 10.42 3.79
C VAL A 209 -0.33 11.60 2.86
N LEU A 210 0.80 12.20 2.55
CA LEU A 210 0.95 13.16 1.47
C LEU A 210 1.75 12.48 0.36
N ALA A 211 1.15 12.36 -0.80
CA ALA A 211 1.80 11.75 -1.95
C ALA A 211 1.72 12.65 -3.18
N ARG A 212 2.73 12.52 -4.06
CA ARG A 212 2.77 13.17 -5.36
C ARG A 212 3.21 12.16 -6.41
N ASN A 213 2.47 12.07 -7.51
CA ASN A 213 2.84 11.20 -8.60
C ASN A 213 2.72 11.94 -9.94
N SER A 214 3.86 12.24 -10.55
CA SER A 214 3.96 12.91 -11.84
C SER A 214 4.63 12.04 -12.93
N VAL A 215 4.73 10.72 -12.68
CA VAL A 215 5.31 9.80 -13.68
C VAL A 215 4.47 9.76 -14.95
N ASP A 216 5.13 9.65 -16.10
CA ASP A 216 4.48 9.67 -17.41
C ASP A 216 3.73 8.37 -17.74
N GLN A 217 4.23 7.24 -17.25
CA GLN A 217 3.64 5.91 -17.52
C GLN A 217 3.75 5.02 -16.27
N PRO A 218 2.76 4.15 -15.99
CA PRO A 218 2.75 3.34 -14.77
C PRO A 218 3.77 2.19 -14.77
N ILE A 219 4.01 1.50 -15.92
CA ILE A 219 4.83 0.29 -15.95
C ILE A 219 6.28 0.59 -16.29
N TYR A 220 6.52 1.40 -17.31
CA TYR A 220 7.86 1.80 -17.73
C TYR A 220 7.99 3.33 -17.75
N PRO A 221 8.06 3.98 -16.57
CA PRO A 221 8.23 5.42 -16.48
C PRO A 221 9.54 5.86 -17.13
N ARG A 222 9.46 6.87 -17.98
CA ARG A 222 10.63 7.48 -18.63
C ARG A 222 10.99 8.82 -18.03
N ARG A 223 10.01 9.49 -17.40
CA ARG A 223 10.15 10.81 -16.80
C ARG A 223 9.19 10.99 -15.65
N GLY A 224 9.55 11.90 -14.77
CA GLY A 224 8.71 12.27 -13.64
C GLY A 224 9.23 11.76 -12.32
N SER A 225 8.45 12.02 -11.30
CA SER A 225 8.79 11.61 -9.94
C SER A 225 7.54 11.16 -9.18
N GLU A 226 7.76 10.28 -8.26
CA GLU A 226 6.77 9.86 -7.28
C GLU A 226 7.39 9.96 -5.91
N PHE A 227 6.67 10.57 -4.97
CA PHE A 227 7.07 10.53 -3.59
C PHE A 227 5.85 10.39 -2.67
N SER A 228 6.08 9.85 -1.50
CA SER A 228 5.09 9.79 -0.43
C SER A 228 5.77 10.02 0.91
N ALA A 229 5.14 10.83 1.74
CA ALA A 229 5.46 10.99 3.14
C ALA A 229 4.26 10.57 3.96
N SER A 230 4.44 9.68 4.92
CA SER A 230 3.37 9.23 5.79
C SER A 230 3.78 9.31 7.25
N VAL A 231 2.82 9.66 8.08
CA VAL A 231 2.90 9.57 9.52
C VAL A 231 1.71 8.78 10.04
N GLN A 232 1.97 7.77 10.85
CA GLN A 232 0.95 7.05 11.60
C GLN A 232 1.24 7.23 13.08
N ALA A 233 0.27 7.70 13.83
CA ALA A 233 0.43 7.98 15.24
C ALA A 233 -0.77 7.46 16.04
N THR A 234 -0.50 6.91 17.21
CA THR A 234 -1.50 6.57 18.21
C THR A 234 -1.67 7.71 19.20
N LEU A 235 -2.68 7.62 20.05
CA LEU A 235 -2.77 8.50 21.20
C LEU A 235 -1.66 8.17 22.22
N PRO A 236 -1.02 9.17 22.83
CA PRO A 236 0.05 8.96 23.80
C PRO A 236 -0.52 8.61 25.19
N TYR A 237 -1.11 7.43 25.33
CA TYR A 237 -1.79 6.98 26.57
C TYR A 237 -0.89 7.06 27.79
N SER A 238 0.41 6.72 27.65
CA SER A 238 1.37 6.72 28.74
C SER A 238 1.68 8.10 29.32
N LEU A 239 1.33 9.17 28.62
CA LEU A 239 1.47 10.55 29.12
C LEU A 239 0.27 11.02 29.94
N TRP A 240 -0.87 10.30 29.84
CA TRP A 240 -2.15 10.74 30.40
C TRP A 240 -2.70 9.83 31.49
N ASP A 241 -2.30 8.54 31.51
CA ASP A 241 -2.89 7.54 32.40
C ASP A 241 -2.26 7.49 33.80
N GLY A 242 -1.20 8.28 34.05
CA GLY A 242 -0.54 8.40 35.34
C GLY A 242 0.18 7.12 35.81
N LYS A 243 0.38 6.12 34.96
CA LYS A 243 1.05 4.86 35.31
C LYS A 243 2.56 4.99 35.19
N ASP A 244 3.27 4.35 36.11
CA ASP A 244 4.73 4.22 36.00
C ASP A 244 5.10 3.00 35.16
N TYR A 245 5.46 3.24 33.90
CA TYR A 245 5.91 2.21 32.96
C TYR A 245 7.36 1.74 33.20
N SER A 246 8.08 2.32 34.18
CA SER A 246 9.39 1.80 34.62
C SER A 246 9.27 0.66 35.61
N ASP A 247 8.09 0.45 36.19
CA ASP A 247 7.82 -0.63 37.13
C ASP A 247 7.94 -1.99 36.41
N GLN A 248 8.89 -2.79 36.83
CA GLN A 248 9.13 -4.14 36.32
C GLN A 248 8.09 -5.17 36.80
N SER A 249 7.32 -4.87 37.84
CA SER A 249 6.25 -5.75 38.36
C SER A 249 4.98 -5.65 37.52
N MET A 250 4.85 -4.63 36.67
CA MET A 250 3.73 -4.46 35.76
C MET A 250 3.69 -5.58 34.73
N SER A 251 2.54 -6.27 34.60
CA SER A 251 2.37 -7.30 33.59
C SER A 251 2.45 -6.72 32.17
N ASP A 252 2.98 -7.50 31.22
CA ASP A 252 3.02 -7.07 29.82
C ASP A 252 1.62 -6.85 29.24
N GLN A 253 0.62 -7.60 29.70
CA GLN A 253 -0.79 -7.39 29.36
C GLN A 253 -1.29 -5.99 29.76
N ASP A 254 -0.97 -5.51 30.94
CA ASP A 254 -1.37 -4.18 31.41
C ASP A 254 -0.55 -3.07 30.76
N ARG A 255 0.75 -3.32 30.55
CA ARG A 255 1.67 -2.41 29.89
C ARG A 255 1.24 -2.12 28.46
N TYR A 256 0.84 -3.15 27.70
CA TYR A 256 0.53 -3.09 26.26
C TYR A 256 -0.96 -3.24 25.94
N ARG A 257 -1.84 -3.06 26.92
CA ARG A 257 -3.29 -3.06 26.71
C ARG A 257 -3.72 -2.08 25.62
N TRP A 258 -3.09 -0.91 25.56
CA TRP A 258 -3.17 0.07 24.50
C TRP A 258 -1.77 0.29 23.93
N VAL A 259 -1.59 -0.10 22.69
CA VAL A 259 -0.32 0.08 21.98
C VAL A 259 -0.14 1.54 21.63
N GLU A 260 1.07 2.07 21.80
CA GLU A 260 1.39 3.44 21.42
C GLU A 260 2.70 3.51 20.63
N PHE A 261 2.70 4.33 19.59
CA PHE A 261 3.87 4.64 18.76
C PHE A 261 3.58 5.83 17.84
N HIS A 262 4.64 6.34 17.22
CA HIS A 262 4.56 7.15 16.02
C HIS A 262 5.52 6.60 14.97
N LYS A 263 5.01 6.34 13.77
CA LYS A 263 5.75 5.78 12.65
C LYS A 263 5.80 6.79 11.51
N TRP A 264 6.99 7.06 11.03
CA TRP A 264 7.27 7.98 9.94
C TRP A 264 7.86 7.20 8.79
N GLN A 265 7.36 7.40 7.58
CA GLN A 265 7.90 6.77 6.39
C GLN A 265 7.98 7.79 5.27
N PHE A 266 9.07 7.76 4.55
CA PHE A 266 9.30 8.55 3.37
C PHE A 266 9.78 7.64 2.23
N LYS A 267 9.17 7.80 1.06
CA LYS A 267 9.55 7.11 -0.18
C LYS A 267 9.59 8.13 -1.30
N ALA A 268 10.68 8.13 -2.06
CA ALA A 268 10.82 8.98 -3.23
C ALA A 268 11.47 8.18 -4.35
N GLN A 269 10.97 8.34 -5.57
CA GLN A 269 11.59 7.81 -6.76
C GLN A 269 11.53 8.84 -7.90
N TRP A 270 12.58 8.86 -8.69
CA TRP A 270 12.74 9.79 -9.79
C TRP A 270 13.21 9.04 -11.03
N PHE A 271 12.62 9.40 -12.18
CA PHE A 271 12.89 8.77 -13.45
C PHE A 271 13.40 9.79 -14.44
N GLN A 272 14.51 9.47 -15.11
CA GLN A 272 15.11 10.28 -16.17
C GLN A 272 15.47 9.41 -17.36
N GLY A 273 14.82 9.65 -18.48
CA GLY A 273 15.14 9.02 -19.74
C GLY A 273 16.29 9.71 -20.45
N PHE A 274 17.19 8.91 -20.99
CA PHE A 274 18.33 9.31 -21.81
C PHE A 274 18.21 8.72 -23.21
N LEU A 275 19.06 9.13 -24.12
CA LEU A 275 19.10 8.78 -25.52
C LEU A 275 17.90 9.32 -26.32
N ARG A 276 18.03 9.18 -27.65
CA ARG A 276 16.97 9.49 -28.60
C ARG A 276 15.77 8.59 -28.27
N ASN A 277 14.59 9.11 -28.03
CA ASN A 277 13.38 8.41 -27.60
C ASN A 277 13.31 8.04 -26.11
N SER A 278 14.23 8.48 -25.26
CA SER A 278 14.24 8.18 -23.82
C SER A 278 14.14 6.67 -23.51
N ASN A 279 14.84 5.85 -24.30
CA ASN A 279 14.80 4.40 -24.14
C ASN A 279 15.63 3.93 -22.95
N LEU A 280 16.80 4.54 -22.70
CA LEU A 280 17.58 4.25 -21.51
C LEU A 280 17.06 5.10 -20.37
N VAL A 281 16.64 4.48 -19.28
CA VAL A 281 16.05 5.18 -18.12
C VAL A 281 16.87 4.93 -16.87
N LEU A 282 17.29 6.01 -16.22
CA LEU A 282 17.81 5.97 -14.86
C LEU A 282 16.64 6.17 -13.88
N MET A 283 16.50 5.25 -12.95
CA MET A 283 15.63 5.37 -11.78
C MET A 283 16.47 5.49 -10.51
N LEU A 284 16.22 6.51 -9.74
CA LEU A 284 16.77 6.69 -8.39
C LEU A 284 15.64 6.59 -7.39
N LYS A 285 15.82 5.80 -6.34
CA LYS A 285 14.84 5.61 -5.28
C LYS A 285 15.50 5.75 -3.92
N ALA A 286 14.82 6.43 -3.00
CA ALA A 286 15.19 6.54 -1.59
C ALA A 286 13.97 6.20 -0.74
N GLU A 287 14.16 5.36 0.26
CA GLU A 287 13.15 4.96 1.23
C GLU A 287 13.73 5.08 2.63
N MET A 288 12.96 5.65 3.54
CA MET A 288 13.34 5.82 4.94
C MET A 288 12.14 5.56 5.82
N GLY A 289 12.36 4.96 6.97
CA GLY A 289 11.34 4.78 7.98
C GLY A 289 11.91 4.93 9.38
N TYR A 290 11.07 5.42 10.29
CA TYR A 290 11.41 5.53 11.70
C TYR A 290 10.18 5.25 12.57
N LEU A 291 10.36 4.42 13.58
CA LEU A 291 9.38 4.07 14.59
C LEU A 291 9.83 4.63 15.93
N GLY A 292 9.08 5.60 16.44
CA GLY A 292 9.29 6.20 17.74
C GLY A 292 8.29 5.75 18.79
N SER A 293 8.61 5.99 20.04
CA SER A 293 7.73 5.77 21.19
C SER A 293 7.60 7.07 22.01
N TYR A 294 6.42 7.31 22.60
CA TYR A 294 6.23 8.48 23.48
C TYR A 294 6.87 8.24 24.85
N ASN A 295 6.91 7.00 25.29
CA ASN A 295 7.57 6.58 26.54
C ASN A 295 8.67 5.56 26.21
N LYS A 296 9.89 5.79 26.72
CA LYS A 296 11.05 4.90 26.49
C LYS A 296 10.85 3.48 27.03
N ASN A 297 10.02 3.33 28.07
CA ASN A 297 9.74 2.05 28.74
C ASN A 297 8.51 1.34 28.15
N LYS A 298 7.87 1.93 27.11
CA LYS A 298 6.69 1.37 26.43
C LYS A 298 6.87 1.45 24.93
N VAL A 299 7.80 0.66 24.41
CA VAL A 299 8.03 0.52 22.98
C VAL A 299 6.98 -0.42 22.40
N SER A 300 6.41 -0.10 21.22
CA SER A 300 5.41 -0.96 20.59
C SER A 300 5.92 -2.39 20.40
N PRO A 301 5.20 -3.41 20.87
CA PRO A 301 5.64 -4.80 20.73
C PRO A 301 5.33 -5.39 19.35
N PHE A 302 4.41 -4.78 18.58
CA PHE A 302 3.93 -5.35 17.31
C PHE A 302 4.44 -4.61 16.08
N GLN A 303 4.72 -3.31 16.22
CA GLN A 303 5.17 -2.50 15.10
C GLN A 303 6.69 -2.59 14.95
N ARG A 304 7.17 -2.93 13.76
CA ARG A 304 8.60 -2.96 13.42
C ARG A 304 8.82 -2.86 11.92
N PHE A 305 10.06 -2.60 11.55
CA PHE A 305 10.54 -2.82 10.19
C PHE A 305 11.33 -4.13 10.17
N GLU A 306 11.21 -4.88 9.09
CA GLU A 306 12.02 -6.06 8.81
C GLU A 306 12.71 -5.83 7.47
N VAL A 307 14.04 -5.75 7.49
CA VAL A 307 14.84 -5.30 6.35
C VAL A 307 15.69 -6.42 5.80
N GLY A 308 15.41 -6.78 4.56
CA GLY A 308 16.03 -7.90 3.84
C GLY A 308 15.03 -8.63 2.98
N GLY A 309 15.52 -9.66 2.26
CA GLY A 309 14.70 -10.54 1.46
C GLY A 309 14.18 -9.93 0.16
N ASP A 310 13.37 -10.70 -0.52
CA ASP A 310 12.76 -10.34 -1.81
C ASP A 310 11.41 -9.59 -1.65
N GLY A 311 10.86 -9.54 -0.45
CA GLY A 311 9.57 -8.93 -0.14
C GLY A 311 8.36 -9.77 -0.60
N MET A 312 8.57 -10.98 -1.10
CA MET A 312 7.53 -11.90 -1.56
C MET A 312 7.35 -13.08 -0.62
N SER A 313 8.41 -13.43 0.12
CA SER A 313 8.38 -14.49 1.11
C SER A 313 7.77 -14.02 2.43
N GLY A 314 7.15 -14.94 3.14
CA GLY A 314 6.58 -14.71 4.46
C GLY A 314 5.06 -14.50 4.49
N TYR A 315 4.57 -14.31 5.70
CA TYR A 315 3.14 -14.10 5.97
C TYR A 315 2.89 -12.62 6.24
N ASN A 316 1.75 -12.12 5.77
CA ASN A 316 1.34 -10.76 6.09
C ASN A 316 0.94 -10.67 7.58
N ILE A 317 1.89 -10.27 8.41
CA ILE A 317 1.68 -10.00 9.83
C ILE A 317 1.48 -8.49 9.99
N TYR A 318 0.27 -8.09 10.32
CA TYR A 318 -0.06 -6.68 10.51
C TYR A 318 0.77 -6.06 11.64
N GLY A 319 1.37 -4.91 11.35
CA GLY A 319 2.30 -4.24 12.24
C GLY A 319 3.78 -4.39 11.83
N ILE A 320 4.12 -5.41 11.04
CA ILE A 320 5.48 -5.59 10.50
C ILE A 320 5.53 -5.09 9.07
N ASP A 321 6.38 -4.09 8.82
CA ASP A 321 6.63 -3.60 7.46
C ASP A 321 7.88 -4.28 6.89
N ILE A 322 7.69 -5.14 5.90
CA ILE A 322 8.79 -5.82 5.21
C ILE A 322 9.39 -4.86 4.18
N ILE A 323 10.68 -4.59 4.31
CA ILE A 323 11.46 -3.74 3.43
C ILE A 323 12.42 -4.63 2.63
N ALA A 324 11.99 -5.00 1.43
CA ALA A 324 12.79 -5.85 0.56
C ALA A 324 14.16 -5.23 0.26
N MET A 325 15.23 -6.03 0.33
CA MET A 325 16.59 -5.67 -0.02
C MET A 325 17.20 -6.82 -0.82
N ARG A 326 17.33 -6.63 -2.12
CA ARG A 326 17.81 -7.67 -3.03
C ARG A 326 19.24 -8.10 -2.68
N GLY A 327 19.49 -9.40 -2.66
CA GLY A 327 20.80 -9.99 -2.30
C GLY A 327 20.97 -10.29 -0.82
N TYR A 328 19.96 -10.02 0.01
CA TYR A 328 19.95 -10.35 1.44
C TYR A 328 18.82 -11.32 1.74
N GLU A 329 18.97 -12.16 2.76
CA GLU A 329 17.89 -12.97 3.31
C GLU A 329 16.88 -12.11 4.08
N ASP A 330 15.70 -12.65 4.37
CA ASP A 330 14.65 -11.97 5.15
C ASP A 330 15.21 -11.54 6.51
N GLY A 331 15.06 -10.26 6.87
CA GLY A 331 15.53 -9.71 8.13
C GLY A 331 17.05 -9.67 8.31
N ALA A 332 17.86 -9.98 7.30
CA ALA A 332 19.33 -10.09 7.43
C ALA A 332 20.01 -8.78 7.86
N LEU A 333 19.40 -7.64 7.62
CA LEU A 333 19.91 -6.34 8.03
C LEU A 333 19.38 -5.88 9.39
N ASP A 334 18.46 -6.62 9.97
CA ASP A 334 17.90 -6.25 11.27
C ASP A 334 18.96 -6.32 12.37
N PRO A 335 18.93 -5.40 13.35
CA PRO A 335 19.77 -5.49 14.53
C PRO A 335 19.48 -6.78 15.30
N SER A 336 20.48 -7.34 15.98
CA SER A 336 20.37 -8.57 16.78
C SER A 336 19.34 -8.54 17.91
N SER A 337 18.75 -7.37 18.19
CA SER A 337 17.76 -7.11 19.24
C SER A 337 16.32 -7.26 18.80
N TYR A 338 15.98 -8.07 17.81
CA TYR A 338 14.64 -8.37 17.31
C TYR A 338 13.84 -7.21 16.68
N TYR A 339 14.28 -5.95 16.78
CA TYR A 339 13.45 -4.80 16.37
C TYR A 339 14.25 -3.78 15.58
N SER A 340 13.98 -3.68 14.29
CA SER A 340 14.36 -2.51 13.53
C SER A 340 13.37 -1.39 13.78
N ARG A 341 13.82 -0.32 14.43
CA ARG A 341 13.05 0.90 14.65
C ARG A 341 13.21 1.92 13.54
N GLY A 342 14.19 1.72 12.70
CA GLY A 342 14.37 2.57 11.53
C GLY A 342 15.14 1.86 10.45
N TYR A 343 14.97 2.35 9.24
CA TYR A 343 15.71 1.90 8.07
C TYR A 343 15.94 3.05 7.10
N ASN A 344 16.94 2.86 6.26
CA ASN A 344 17.14 3.64 5.05
C ASN A 344 17.55 2.69 3.92
N LYS A 345 17.04 2.96 2.72
CA LYS A 345 17.32 2.18 1.52
C LYS A 345 17.44 3.12 0.33
N TYR A 346 18.47 2.88 -0.47
CA TYR A 346 18.73 3.61 -1.71
C TYR A 346 18.85 2.61 -2.85
N THR A 347 18.23 2.92 -3.97
CA THR A 347 18.27 2.08 -5.17
C THR A 347 18.57 2.96 -6.38
N ALA A 348 19.53 2.55 -7.19
CA ALA A 348 19.78 3.10 -8.50
C ALA A 348 19.57 1.99 -9.54
N GLU A 349 18.72 2.20 -10.54
CA GLU A 349 18.48 1.25 -11.62
C GLU A 349 18.66 1.90 -12.96
N LEU A 350 19.37 1.22 -13.84
CA LEU A 350 19.46 1.57 -15.25
C LEU A 350 18.63 0.57 -16.06
N ARG A 351 17.58 1.04 -16.73
CA ARG A 351 16.58 0.23 -17.41
C ARG A 351 16.65 0.44 -18.91
N TYR A 352 16.59 -0.66 -19.68
CA TYR A 352 16.56 -0.62 -21.15
C TYR A 352 15.43 -1.51 -21.68
N PRO A 353 14.50 -1.00 -22.50
CA PRO A 353 13.37 -1.78 -22.99
C PRO A 353 13.78 -2.64 -24.18
N ILE A 354 13.31 -3.89 -24.17
CA ILE A 354 13.39 -4.79 -25.31
C ILE A 354 12.10 -4.70 -26.12
N ILE A 355 10.95 -4.82 -25.45
CA ILE A 355 9.61 -4.74 -26.04
C ILE A 355 8.76 -3.85 -25.13
N LEU A 356 8.12 -2.84 -25.68
CA LEU A 356 7.15 -1.98 -24.99
C LEU A 356 5.86 -1.92 -25.80
N LYS A 357 5.19 -3.05 -25.92
CA LYS A 357 3.83 -3.14 -26.49
C LYS A 357 2.82 -3.24 -25.36
N PRO A 358 1.58 -2.77 -25.54
CA PRO A 358 0.54 -2.89 -24.51
C PRO A 358 0.28 -4.34 -24.09
N SER A 359 0.38 -5.27 -25.03
CA SER A 359 0.19 -6.71 -24.78
C SER A 359 1.41 -7.40 -24.15
N SER A 360 2.61 -6.79 -24.23
CA SER A 360 3.85 -7.41 -23.72
C SER A 360 4.91 -6.35 -23.47
N GLN A 361 5.38 -6.26 -22.23
CA GLN A 361 6.43 -5.34 -21.82
C GLN A 361 7.61 -6.13 -21.26
N ILE A 362 8.73 -6.08 -21.96
CA ILE A 362 9.97 -6.76 -21.59
C ILE A 362 11.08 -5.71 -21.57
N TYR A 363 11.78 -5.62 -20.47
CA TYR A 363 12.95 -4.77 -20.32
C TYR A 363 14.01 -5.45 -19.45
N VAL A 364 15.25 -5.08 -19.64
CA VAL A 364 16.37 -5.48 -18.79
C VAL A 364 16.75 -4.32 -17.89
N LEU A 365 17.26 -4.64 -16.72
CA LEU A 365 17.76 -3.64 -15.80
C LEU A 365 19.04 -4.11 -15.11
N GLY A 366 19.94 -3.16 -14.85
CA GLY A 366 21.02 -3.29 -13.89
C GLY A 366 20.72 -2.41 -12.70
N PHE A 367 21.05 -2.87 -11.50
CA PHE A 367 20.76 -2.11 -10.28
C PHE A 367 21.90 -2.14 -9.28
N LEU A 368 21.93 -1.08 -8.47
CA LEU A 368 22.70 -0.99 -7.25
C LEU A 368 21.74 -0.68 -6.11
N GLU A 369 21.83 -1.42 -5.03
CA GLU A 369 20.96 -1.26 -3.88
C GLU A 369 21.78 -1.29 -2.62
N GLY A 370 21.52 -0.37 -1.70
CA GLY A 370 22.21 -0.27 -0.44
C GLY A 370 21.35 0.38 0.62
N GLY A 371 21.66 0.08 1.87
CA GLY A 371 20.91 0.62 3.01
C GLY A 371 21.31 -0.02 4.32
N ASN A 372 20.56 0.32 5.35
CA ASN A 372 20.80 -0.19 6.70
C ASN A 372 19.48 -0.20 7.50
N ALA A 373 19.49 -1.03 8.56
CA ALA A 373 18.47 -1.04 9.60
C ALA A 373 19.10 -0.71 10.96
N PHE A 374 18.37 -0.04 11.83
CA PHE A 374 18.85 0.39 13.13
C PHE A 374 17.76 0.35 14.20
N ASP A 375 18.17 0.10 15.44
CA ASP A 375 17.30 0.07 16.62
C ASP A 375 17.15 1.46 17.29
N SER A 376 18.06 2.38 16.99
CA SER A 376 18.09 3.72 17.55
C SER A 376 18.59 4.72 16.52
N TRP A 377 17.99 5.92 16.52
CA TRP A 377 18.44 7.01 15.63
C TRP A 377 19.91 7.38 15.80
N LYS A 378 20.47 7.17 16.99
CA LYS A 378 21.91 7.40 17.25
C LYS A 378 22.82 6.45 16.48
N LYS A 379 22.30 5.31 16.03
CA LYS A 379 23.02 4.29 15.25
C LYS A 379 22.74 4.40 13.75
N PHE A 380 22.13 5.51 13.32
CA PHE A 380 21.92 5.74 11.89
C PHE A 380 23.23 5.69 11.14
N SER A 381 23.28 4.87 10.10
CA SER A 381 24.34 4.84 9.10
C SER A 381 23.69 4.67 7.73
N PRO A 382 24.10 5.43 6.71
CA PRO A 382 23.52 5.31 5.38
C PRO A 382 23.77 3.94 4.75
N PHE A 383 24.86 3.29 5.10
CA PHE A 383 25.22 1.96 4.61
C PHE A 383 25.78 1.11 5.76
N ARG A 384 25.52 -0.19 5.69
CA ARG A 384 26.20 -1.17 6.56
C ARG A 384 27.54 -1.49 5.92
N ILE A 385 28.63 -1.21 6.63
CA ILE A 385 29.99 -1.53 6.25
C ILE A 385 30.41 -2.78 7.03
#